data_3114ca5f59ef0cb4bc91a7d676a24b93
#
_entry.id   3114ca5f59ef0cb4bc91a7d676a24b93
#
_cell.length_a   1.000
_cell.length_b   1.000
_cell.length_c   1.000
_cell.angle_alpha   90.00
_cell.angle_beta   90.00
_cell.angle_gamma   90.00
#
_symmetry.space_group_name_H-M   'P 1'
#
loop_
_entity.id
_entity.type
_entity.pdbx_description
1 polymer ?
#
loop_
_entity_poly.entity_id
_entity_poly.type
_entity_poly.pdbx_seq_one_letter_code
_entity_poly.pdbx_strand_id
1 'polypeptide(L)'
;MSDDKFDAIVVGAGVAGTVAAYVMAKAGLDVLVIERGNSAGSKNMTGGRLYAHSIESIMPGFATSAPIERVVTREKISFLTEESAVTLDFHRAPPTPPLTSYTVLRNKLDPWLMAQAEQAGAQFIPGVRVDALVREGNRVTGVQAGDDILDANIVILADGVNSMLGRSLDMVPASSAHHYAVGVKELIGLSPALIEERFNLASHEGAAWLFAGAPSNGLMGGGFLYTNRDSVSLGLLCGLGDIAHATKSVPQMLEDFKQHPAIRPLIQGGTLLEYSAHMVPEGGIAMMPELANDGVMIVGDAAGLCLNLGYTVRGMDLAIASAQAAAQTAIDAKARQDFSAASLAGYKRALEKNGVLRDMRHFRKLPGLMENPRLFTEYPRMAANIVGDLFTVDGGPVPPLRKTILSHAKKIGLVNLLKDGIKGATAL
;
A
#
# COMPACT_ATOMS: atom_id res chain seq x y z
N MET A 1 9.54 16.19 39.29
CA MET A 1 8.83 15.75 38.11
C MET A 1 9.26 16.70 37.03
N SER A 2 10.04 16.25 36.05
CA SER A 2 10.57 17.12 35.00
C SER A 2 9.42 17.63 34.14
N ASP A 3 9.47 18.91 33.79
CA ASP A 3 8.50 19.61 32.92
C ASP A 3 8.63 19.20 31.42
N ASP A 4 9.14 18.01 31.12
CA ASP A 4 9.47 17.55 29.78
C ASP A 4 8.29 16.80 29.17
N LYS A 5 7.18 17.50 28.97
CA LYS A 5 6.02 16.97 28.26
C LYS A 5 6.11 17.35 26.78
N PHE A 6 6.18 16.34 25.90
CA PHE A 6 6.17 16.56 24.46
C PHE A 6 4.86 17.20 23.98
N ASP A 7 4.95 17.99 22.93
CA ASP A 7 3.75 18.44 22.23
C ASP A 7 3.05 17.28 21.54
N ALA A 8 3.84 16.41 20.91
CA ALA A 8 3.32 15.21 20.26
C ALA A 8 4.30 14.04 20.37
N ILE A 9 3.78 12.84 20.63
CA ILE A 9 4.50 11.58 20.45
C ILE A 9 3.91 10.85 19.25
N VAL A 10 4.77 10.42 18.31
CA VAL A 10 4.40 9.64 17.15
C VAL A 10 4.88 8.21 17.34
N VAL A 11 3.97 7.24 17.28
CA VAL A 11 4.29 5.82 17.43
C VAL A 11 4.38 5.16 16.07
N GLY A 12 5.62 4.81 15.67
CA GLY A 12 5.97 4.21 14.39
C GLY A 12 6.58 5.20 13.40
N ALA A 13 7.76 4.87 12.87
CA ALA A 13 8.52 5.66 11.90
C ALA A 13 8.39 5.11 10.47
N GLY A 14 7.20 4.66 10.07
CA GLY A 14 6.84 4.46 8.67
C GLY A 14 6.51 5.78 7.98
N VAL A 15 6.12 5.73 6.69
CA VAL A 15 5.81 6.93 5.89
C VAL A 15 4.82 7.86 6.57
N ALA A 16 3.76 7.33 7.20
CA ALA A 16 2.78 8.17 7.90
C ALA A 16 3.39 8.88 9.12
N GLY A 17 4.08 8.14 10.00
CA GLY A 17 4.65 8.71 11.22
C GLY A 17 5.74 9.73 10.93
N THR A 18 6.66 9.43 10.02
CA THR A 18 7.75 10.35 9.65
C THR A 18 7.23 11.66 9.02
N VAL A 19 6.19 11.57 8.19
CA VAL A 19 5.56 12.75 7.59
C VAL A 19 4.80 13.56 8.63
N ALA A 20 4.07 12.92 9.55
CA ALA A 20 3.40 13.63 10.65
C ALA A 20 4.42 14.38 11.52
N ALA A 21 5.51 13.71 11.89
CA ALA A 21 6.60 14.31 12.65
C ALA A 21 7.24 15.50 11.92
N TYR A 22 7.56 15.33 10.63
CA TYR A 22 8.12 16.41 9.82
C TYR A 22 7.23 17.66 9.80
N VAL A 23 5.94 17.48 9.55
CA VAL A 23 5.00 18.61 9.45
C VAL A 23 4.85 19.32 10.79
N MET A 24 4.74 18.58 11.89
CA MET A 24 4.62 19.15 13.24
C MET A 24 5.92 19.84 13.69
N ALA A 25 7.07 19.19 13.53
CA ALA A 25 8.37 19.76 13.90
C ALA A 25 8.69 21.02 13.09
N LYS A 26 8.40 21.03 11.79
CA LYS A 26 8.55 22.21 10.93
C LYS A 26 7.68 23.40 11.39
N ALA A 27 6.56 23.13 12.06
CA ALA A 27 5.70 24.13 12.66
C ALA A 27 6.15 24.53 14.10
N GLY A 28 7.27 24.00 14.58
CA GLY A 28 7.86 24.33 15.87
C GLY A 28 7.26 23.56 17.07
N LEU A 29 6.61 22.44 16.85
CA LEU A 29 6.18 21.54 17.91
C LEU A 29 7.36 20.68 18.39
N ASP A 30 7.41 20.42 19.70
CA ASP A 30 8.31 19.41 20.27
C ASP A 30 7.74 18.02 20.01
N VAL A 31 8.39 17.27 19.11
CA VAL A 31 7.89 15.99 18.58
C VAL A 31 8.89 14.89 18.85
N LEU A 32 8.44 13.81 19.49
CA LEU A 32 9.18 12.57 19.66
C LEU A 32 8.58 11.48 18.75
N VAL A 33 9.43 10.81 17.98
CA VAL A 33 9.07 9.62 17.19
C VAL A 33 9.69 8.38 17.82
N ILE A 34 8.88 7.37 18.13
CA ILE A 34 9.34 6.10 18.71
C ILE A 34 9.08 4.98 17.70
N GLU A 35 10.12 4.22 17.36
CA GLU A 35 10.07 3.10 16.40
C GLU A 35 10.63 1.82 17.03
N ARG A 36 9.86 0.73 16.93
CA ARG A 36 10.29 -0.59 17.44
C ARG A 36 11.41 -1.24 16.62
N GLY A 37 11.56 -0.85 15.37
CA GLY A 37 12.64 -1.30 14.49
C GLY A 37 13.92 -0.51 14.73
N ASN A 38 15.05 -1.09 14.34
CA ASN A 38 16.38 -0.46 14.53
C ASN A 38 16.59 0.78 13.64
N SER A 39 15.70 1.00 12.68
CA SER A 39 15.67 2.21 11.83
C SER A 39 14.23 2.43 11.31
N ALA A 40 13.94 3.62 10.84
CA ALA A 40 12.68 3.93 10.18
C ALA A 40 12.46 2.96 9.01
N GLY A 41 11.25 2.41 8.88
CA GLY A 41 10.88 1.52 7.80
C GLY A 41 11.44 0.09 7.87
N SER A 42 12.31 -0.25 8.82
CA SER A 42 12.97 -1.57 8.89
C SER A 42 12.02 -2.76 9.09
N LYS A 43 10.78 -2.51 9.49
CA LYS A 43 9.73 -3.53 9.63
C LYS A 43 8.74 -3.54 8.47
N ASN A 44 8.94 -2.68 7.48
CA ASN A 44 8.09 -2.60 6.31
C ASN A 44 8.62 -3.48 5.17
N MET A 45 7.70 -3.94 4.32
CA MET A 45 8.06 -4.64 3.10
C MET A 45 8.74 -3.66 2.13
N THR A 46 9.97 -3.93 1.74
CA THR A 46 10.77 -3.07 0.86
C THR A 46 10.21 -3.03 -0.55
N GLY A 47 10.19 -1.83 -1.16
CA GLY A 47 9.75 -1.60 -2.55
C GLY A 47 8.25 -1.42 -2.68
N GLY A 48 7.90 -0.47 -3.51
CA GLY A 48 6.53 -0.13 -3.83
C GLY A 48 6.48 1.05 -4.77
N ARG A 49 5.25 1.49 -5.03
CA ARG A 49 4.97 2.66 -5.87
C ARG A 49 4.53 3.83 -5.02
N LEU A 50 5.21 4.96 -5.16
CA LEU A 50 4.86 6.24 -4.54
C LEU A 50 4.22 7.16 -5.57
N TYR A 51 2.97 7.55 -5.36
CA TYR A 51 2.31 8.62 -6.10
C TYR A 51 2.71 9.97 -5.49
N ALA A 52 3.33 10.85 -6.31
CA ALA A 52 4.05 12.01 -5.81
C ALA A 52 3.15 13.12 -5.24
N HIS A 53 1.88 13.22 -5.65
CA HIS A 53 1.01 14.35 -5.35
C HIS A 53 0.94 14.71 -3.86
N SER A 54 0.88 13.72 -2.97
CA SER A 54 0.79 13.97 -1.52
C SER A 54 2.09 14.51 -0.94
N ILE A 55 3.24 13.91 -1.31
CA ILE A 55 4.54 14.35 -0.79
C ILE A 55 4.97 15.66 -1.43
N GLU A 56 4.68 15.91 -2.70
CA GLU A 56 4.96 17.19 -3.38
C GLU A 56 4.24 18.37 -2.71
N SER A 57 3.06 18.15 -2.14
CA SER A 57 2.33 19.19 -1.40
C SER A 57 3.01 19.60 -0.09
N ILE A 58 3.88 18.75 0.46
CA ILE A 58 4.55 18.92 1.76
C ILE A 58 6.02 19.31 1.56
N MET A 59 6.66 18.67 0.60
CA MET A 59 8.07 18.83 0.23
C MET A 59 8.20 19.02 -1.29
N PRO A 60 7.89 20.22 -1.81
CA PRO A 60 8.00 20.49 -3.25
C PRO A 60 9.40 20.18 -3.78
N GLY A 61 9.48 19.44 -4.89
CA GLY A 61 10.75 19.04 -5.49
C GLY A 61 11.49 17.93 -4.71
N PHE A 62 10.84 17.19 -3.84
CA PHE A 62 11.45 16.14 -3.00
C PHE A 62 12.28 15.14 -3.82
N ALA A 63 11.86 14.85 -5.04
CA ALA A 63 12.49 13.87 -5.91
C ALA A 63 13.95 14.20 -6.30
N THR A 64 14.40 15.45 -6.07
CA THR A 64 15.78 15.85 -6.31
C THR A 64 16.76 15.32 -5.26
N SER A 65 16.29 15.04 -4.06
CA SER A 65 17.10 14.57 -2.92
C SER A 65 16.64 13.23 -2.34
N ALA A 66 15.37 12.85 -2.55
CA ALA A 66 14.85 11.58 -2.09
C ALA A 66 15.47 10.39 -2.84
N PRO A 67 15.67 9.25 -2.16
CA PRO A 67 16.21 8.04 -2.77
C PRO A 67 15.13 7.32 -3.59
N ILE A 68 14.62 8.00 -4.62
CA ILE A 68 13.72 7.39 -5.60
C ILE A 68 14.49 6.40 -6.47
N GLU A 69 13.83 5.37 -6.94
CA GLU A 69 14.43 4.34 -7.78
C GLU A 69 14.25 4.67 -9.27
N ARG A 70 13.02 4.69 -9.78
CA ARG A 70 12.71 5.00 -11.19
C ARG A 70 11.39 5.78 -11.30
N VAL A 71 11.27 6.60 -12.35
CA VAL A 71 10.00 7.23 -12.73
C VAL A 71 9.14 6.20 -13.46
N VAL A 72 7.91 5.98 -12.99
CA VAL A 72 7.00 5.04 -13.65
C VAL A 72 6.43 5.67 -14.92
N THR A 73 6.83 5.15 -16.08
CA THR A 73 6.38 5.53 -17.41
C THR A 73 5.63 4.39 -18.09
N ARG A 74 5.80 3.15 -17.59
CA ARG A 74 5.20 1.96 -18.17
C ARG A 74 4.32 1.24 -17.16
N GLU A 75 3.05 1.09 -17.50
CA GLU A 75 2.03 0.44 -16.69
C GLU A 75 1.59 -0.84 -17.37
N LYS A 76 1.56 -1.95 -16.64
CA LYS A 76 1.11 -3.23 -17.18
C LYS A 76 0.11 -3.91 -16.27
N ILE A 77 -0.87 -4.57 -16.88
CA ILE A 77 -1.82 -5.45 -16.20
C ILE A 77 -1.87 -6.76 -16.98
N SER A 78 -1.70 -7.88 -16.29
CA SER A 78 -1.75 -9.20 -16.92
C SER A 78 -2.75 -10.11 -16.24
N PHE A 79 -3.44 -10.89 -17.08
CA PHE A 79 -4.14 -12.09 -16.67
C PHE A 79 -3.22 -13.27 -16.94
N LEU A 80 -2.86 -14.01 -15.88
CA LEU A 80 -2.01 -15.19 -15.96
C LEU A 80 -2.84 -16.46 -15.72
N THR A 81 -2.62 -17.45 -16.59
CA THR A 81 -2.91 -18.85 -16.30
C THR A 81 -1.62 -19.52 -15.83
N GLU A 82 -1.57 -20.81 -15.74
CA GLU A 82 -0.36 -21.56 -15.39
C GLU A 82 0.75 -21.44 -16.46
N GLU A 83 0.38 -21.25 -17.74
CA GLU A 83 1.32 -21.32 -18.87
C GLU A 83 1.26 -20.12 -19.82
N SER A 84 0.28 -19.22 -19.64
CA SER A 84 0.07 -18.10 -20.57
C SER A 84 -0.19 -16.78 -19.86
N ALA A 85 0.07 -15.68 -20.56
CA ALA A 85 -0.17 -14.34 -20.12
C ALA A 85 -0.88 -13.51 -21.20
N VAL A 86 -1.94 -12.80 -20.81
CA VAL A 86 -2.56 -11.74 -21.62
C VAL A 86 -2.28 -10.42 -20.94
N THR A 87 -1.57 -9.52 -21.61
CA THR A 87 -1.06 -8.30 -21.02
C THR A 87 -1.58 -7.06 -21.74
N LEU A 88 -2.15 -6.12 -20.97
CA LEU A 88 -2.31 -4.73 -21.36
C LEU A 88 -1.04 -3.98 -20.99
N ASP A 89 -0.41 -3.33 -21.94
CA ASP A 89 0.84 -2.58 -21.77
C ASP A 89 0.62 -1.14 -22.21
N PHE A 90 0.77 -0.20 -21.29
CA PHE A 90 0.63 1.22 -21.53
C PHE A 90 1.93 1.95 -21.22
N HIS A 91 2.47 2.65 -22.20
CA HIS A 91 3.68 3.44 -22.08
C HIS A 91 3.40 4.90 -22.43
N ARG A 92 3.96 5.81 -21.64
CA ARG A 92 3.86 7.27 -21.88
C ARG A 92 5.17 7.97 -21.53
N ALA A 93 5.38 9.15 -22.11
CA ALA A 93 6.46 10.03 -21.65
C ALA A 93 6.34 10.33 -20.14
N PRO A 94 7.47 10.56 -19.44
CA PRO A 94 7.46 10.86 -18.01
C PRO A 94 6.50 12.03 -17.69
N PRO A 95 5.50 11.83 -16.82
CA PRO A 95 4.63 12.93 -16.41
C PRO A 95 5.39 13.89 -15.51
N THR A 96 4.99 15.15 -15.53
CA THR A 96 5.54 16.18 -14.65
C THR A 96 4.90 16.12 -13.25
N PRO A 97 5.60 16.52 -12.18
CA PRO A 97 5.01 16.66 -10.85
C PRO A 97 3.78 17.62 -10.89
N PRO A 98 2.76 17.38 -10.08
CA PRO A 98 2.61 16.32 -9.10
C PRO A 98 2.05 14.99 -9.65
N LEU A 99 1.89 14.84 -10.97
CA LEU A 99 1.29 13.68 -11.62
C LEU A 99 2.25 12.49 -11.78
N THR A 100 3.49 12.69 -11.38
CA THR A 100 4.54 11.65 -11.42
C THR A 100 4.28 10.57 -10.37
N SER A 101 4.72 9.36 -10.64
CA SER A 101 4.88 8.32 -9.63
C SER A 101 6.26 7.68 -9.77
N TYR A 102 6.76 7.18 -8.67
CA TYR A 102 8.09 6.61 -8.56
C TYR A 102 8.05 5.21 -7.98
N THR A 103 8.94 4.35 -8.42
CA THR A 103 9.28 3.17 -7.63
C THR A 103 10.25 3.60 -6.53
N VAL A 104 10.07 3.04 -5.34
CA VAL A 104 10.85 3.35 -4.15
C VAL A 104 11.14 2.09 -3.35
N LEU A 105 12.24 2.10 -2.61
CA LEU A 105 12.56 1.09 -1.60
C LEU A 105 12.34 1.69 -0.22
N ARG A 106 11.42 1.09 0.57
CA ARG A 106 11.01 1.60 1.88
C ARG A 106 12.18 1.66 2.88
N ASN A 107 13.12 0.72 2.79
CA ASN A 107 14.34 0.71 3.60
C ASN A 107 15.31 1.87 3.27
N LYS A 108 15.08 2.61 2.17
CA LYS A 108 15.81 3.84 1.82
C LYS A 108 14.94 5.08 2.03
N LEU A 109 13.67 5.01 1.59
CA LEU A 109 12.75 6.15 1.64
C LEU A 109 12.37 6.53 3.07
N ASP A 110 12.02 5.56 3.91
CA ASP A 110 11.56 5.83 5.27
C ASP A 110 12.66 6.45 6.16
N PRO A 111 13.95 5.97 6.13
CA PRO A 111 15.05 6.65 6.81
C PRO A 111 15.31 8.07 6.28
N TRP A 112 15.18 8.27 4.95
CA TRP A 112 15.32 9.61 4.38
C TRP A 112 14.23 10.56 4.88
N LEU A 113 12.97 10.12 4.93
CA LEU A 113 11.86 10.90 5.49
C LEU A 113 12.10 11.22 6.97
N MET A 114 12.62 10.25 7.73
CA MET A 114 12.92 10.48 9.15
C MET A 114 14.03 11.52 9.32
N ALA A 115 15.09 11.43 8.51
CA ALA A 115 16.16 12.43 8.51
C ALA A 115 15.63 13.85 8.17
N GLN A 116 14.63 13.96 7.27
CA GLN A 116 13.97 15.25 7.03
C GLN A 116 13.19 15.74 8.26
N ALA A 117 12.54 14.84 9.00
CA ALA A 117 11.84 15.19 10.23
C ALA A 117 12.82 15.61 11.34
N GLU A 118 13.96 14.93 11.48
CA GLU A 118 15.02 15.31 12.44
C GLU A 118 15.63 16.67 12.09
N GLN A 119 15.89 16.94 10.81
CA GLN A 119 16.37 18.25 10.35
C GLN A 119 15.35 19.37 10.62
N ALA A 120 14.06 19.04 10.66
CA ALA A 120 13.00 19.96 11.04
C ALA A 120 12.85 20.14 12.57
N GLY A 121 13.56 19.35 13.38
CA GLY A 121 13.57 19.42 14.83
C GLY A 121 12.87 18.27 15.57
N ALA A 122 12.38 17.23 14.87
CA ALA A 122 11.83 16.05 15.55
C ALA A 122 12.94 15.23 16.21
N GLN A 123 12.63 14.65 17.38
CA GLN A 123 13.49 13.68 18.05
C GLN A 123 13.11 12.26 17.60
N PHE A 124 14.09 11.36 17.50
CA PHE A 124 13.86 9.99 17.04
C PHE A 124 14.50 8.95 17.94
N ILE A 125 13.72 7.98 18.41
CA ILE A 125 14.19 6.84 19.21
C ILE A 125 13.87 5.53 18.45
N PRO A 126 14.85 4.95 17.77
CA PRO A 126 14.72 3.61 17.17
C PRO A 126 14.99 2.51 18.17
N GLY A 127 14.52 1.29 17.87
CA GLY A 127 14.76 0.08 18.67
C GLY A 127 13.89 -0.02 19.92
N VAL A 128 12.95 0.89 20.14
CA VAL A 128 12.07 0.95 21.31
C VAL A 128 10.62 0.67 20.90
N ARG A 129 10.00 -0.29 21.58
CA ARG A 129 8.58 -0.61 21.41
C ARG A 129 7.74 0.18 22.42
N VAL A 130 6.71 0.86 21.93
CA VAL A 130 5.64 1.35 22.79
C VAL A 130 4.73 0.17 23.16
N ASP A 131 4.59 -0.07 24.45
CA ASP A 131 3.85 -1.24 24.97
C ASP A 131 2.38 -0.87 25.29
N ALA A 132 2.13 0.34 25.76
CA ALA A 132 0.81 0.81 26.14
C ALA A 132 0.66 2.33 25.96
N LEU A 133 -0.58 2.78 25.98
CA LEU A 133 -0.95 4.20 26.05
C LEU A 133 -1.22 4.59 27.51
N VAL A 134 -0.65 5.70 27.95
CA VAL A 134 -0.93 6.31 29.26
C VAL A 134 -2.22 7.12 29.15
N ARG A 135 -3.11 7.00 30.14
CA ARG A 135 -4.43 7.62 30.12
C ARG A 135 -4.77 8.29 31.46
N GLU A 136 -5.41 9.43 31.36
CA GLU A 136 -6.11 10.08 32.47
C GLU A 136 -7.62 10.06 32.15
N GLY A 137 -8.36 9.21 32.81
CA GLY A 137 -9.75 8.93 32.44
C GLY A 137 -9.85 8.34 31.01
N ASN A 138 -10.53 9.05 30.12
CA ASN A 138 -10.64 8.66 28.70
C ASN A 138 -9.56 9.29 27.81
N ARG A 139 -8.83 10.29 28.31
CA ARG A 139 -7.83 11.01 27.52
C ARG A 139 -6.51 10.26 27.50
N VAL A 140 -5.92 10.12 26.33
CA VAL A 140 -4.53 9.68 26.16
C VAL A 140 -3.60 10.86 26.47
N THR A 141 -2.66 10.64 27.38
CA THR A 141 -1.72 11.68 27.88
C THR A 141 -0.27 11.34 27.62
N GLY A 142 0.00 10.16 27.05
CA GLY A 142 1.36 9.72 26.77
C GLY A 142 1.45 8.28 26.34
N VAL A 143 2.66 7.75 26.39
CA VAL A 143 2.97 6.35 26.04
C VAL A 143 3.85 5.70 27.11
N GLN A 144 3.78 4.39 27.23
CA GLN A 144 4.66 3.57 28.04
C GLN A 144 5.55 2.72 27.13
N ALA A 145 6.85 2.73 27.38
CA ALA A 145 7.86 1.92 26.69
C ALA A 145 8.75 1.23 27.74
N GLY A 146 8.53 -0.07 27.99
CA GLY A 146 9.13 -0.76 29.12
C GLY A 146 8.69 -0.14 30.44
N ASP A 147 9.66 0.29 31.26
CA ASP A 147 9.42 0.95 32.55
C ASP A 147 9.28 2.47 32.44
N ASP A 148 9.56 3.05 31.25
CA ASP A 148 9.53 4.48 31.03
C ASP A 148 8.12 4.95 30.62
N ILE A 149 7.69 6.06 31.22
CA ILE A 149 6.47 6.80 30.88
C ILE A 149 6.88 8.13 30.25
N LEU A 150 6.36 8.41 29.06
CA LEU A 150 6.62 9.63 28.32
C LEU A 150 5.30 10.36 28.09
N ASP A 151 5.21 11.58 28.62
CA ASP A 151 4.00 12.39 28.55
C ASP A 151 3.93 13.21 27.25
N ALA A 152 2.72 13.34 26.70
CA ALA A 152 2.46 14.17 25.53
C ALA A 152 1.09 14.84 25.59
N ASN A 153 0.96 15.96 24.90
CA ASN A 153 -0.34 16.60 24.69
C ASN A 153 -1.23 15.79 23.76
N ILE A 154 -0.59 15.16 22.74
CA ILE A 154 -1.27 14.28 21.76
C ILE A 154 -0.35 13.12 21.37
N VAL A 155 -0.96 11.96 21.10
CA VAL A 155 -0.29 10.79 20.53
C VAL A 155 -0.82 10.52 19.12
N ILE A 156 0.10 10.35 18.15
CA ILE A 156 -0.22 9.94 16.78
C ILE A 156 0.13 8.47 16.61
N LEU A 157 -0.89 7.63 16.40
CA LEU A 157 -0.70 6.21 16.17
C LEU A 157 -0.47 5.96 14.67
N ALA A 158 0.78 5.65 14.33
CA ALA A 158 1.26 5.27 13.01
C ALA A 158 1.87 3.85 13.02
N ASP A 159 1.33 2.97 13.89
CA ASP A 159 1.82 1.64 14.23
C ASP A 159 1.47 0.56 13.20
N GLY A 160 0.99 0.98 12.02
CA GLY A 160 0.74 0.14 10.86
C GLY A 160 -0.53 -0.70 10.96
N VAL A 161 -0.68 -1.64 10.04
CA VAL A 161 -1.92 -2.40 9.81
C VAL A 161 -2.45 -3.16 11.04
N ASN A 162 -1.56 -3.57 11.95
CA ASN A 162 -1.98 -4.28 13.16
C ASN A 162 -2.69 -3.37 14.16
N SER A 163 -2.36 -2.08 14.20
CA SER A 163 -2.95 -1.05 15.04
C SER A 163 -3.23 -1.52 16.48
N MET A 164 -2.20 -2.13 17.10
CA MET A 164 -2.36 -2.77 18.42
C MET A 164 -2.78 -1.76 19.50
N LEU A 165 -2.21 -0.55 19.43
CA LEU A 165 -2.55 0.52 20.38
C LEU A 165 -3.94 1.09 20.11
N GLY A 166 -4.34 1.26 18.86
CA GLY A 166 -5.70 1.67 18.50
C GLY A 166 -6.75 0.66 18.95
N ARG A 167 -6.44 -0.64 18.88
CA ARG A 167 -7.31 -1.73 19.41
C ARG A 167 -7.45 -1.66 20.93
N SER A 168 -6.39 -1.34 21.66
CA SER A 168 -6.42 -1.22 23.12
C SER A 168 -7.30 -0.06 23.62
N LEU A 169 -7.66 0.86 22.72
CA LEU A 169 -8.57 1.98 22.98
C LEU A 169 -10.01 1.70 22.50
N ASP A 170 -10.30 0.52 21.99
CA ASP A 170 -11.57 0.18 21.33
C ASP A 170 -11.92 1.07 20.13
N MET A 171 -10.93 1.81 19.60
CA MET A 171 -11.11 2.68 18.43
C MET A 171 -11.17 1.90 17.11
N VAL A 172 -10.55 0.72 17.06
CA VAL A 172 -10.49 -0.13 15.85
C VAL A 172 -11.62 -1.15 15.93
N PRO A 173 -12.54 -1.17 14.96
CA PRO A 173 -13.64 -2.12 14.96
C PRO A 173 -13.15 -3.56 14.86
N ALA A 174 -13.95 -4.50 15.37
CA ALA A 174 -13.72 -5.92 15.13
C ALA A 174 -13.67 -6.16 13.63
N SER A 175 -12.55 -6.68 13.15
CA SER A 175 -12.32 -6.88 11.72
C SER A 175 -12.23 -8.37 11.39
N SER A 176 -12.82 -8.77 10.25
CA SER A 176 -12.72 -10.10 9.68
C SER A 176 -11.36 -10.33 9.03
N ALA A 177 -10.91 -11.58 8.93
CA ALA A 177 -9.74 -11.95 8.13
C ALA A 177 -9.87 -11.50 6.65
N HIS A 178 -11.08 -11.40 6.12
CA HIS A 178 -11.37 -10.87 4.77
C HIS A 178 -11.01 -9.39 4.58
N HIS A 179 -10.81 -8.64 5.66
CA HIS A 179 -10.35 -7.25 5.60
C HIS A 179 -8.84 -7.10 5.45
N TYR A 180 -8.09 -8.21 5.41
CA TYR A 180 -6.64 -8.19 5.32
C TYR A 180 -6.14 -9.13 4.23
N ALA A 181 -4.99 -8.77 3.65
CA ALA A 181 -4.20 -9.65 2.83
C ALA A 181 -2.79 -9.80 3.41
N VAL A 182 -2.15 -10.93 3.16
CA VAL A 182 -0.72 -11.10 3.37
C VAL A 182 0.00 -10.92 2.03
N GLY A 183 1.00 -10.05 2.03
CA GLY A 183 1.92 -9.87 0.92
C GLY A 183 3.25 -10.52 1.22
N VAL A 184 3.82 -11.20 0.22
CA VAL A 184 5.21 -11.67 0.23
C VAL A 184 5.92 -11.11 -0.99
N LYS A 185 7.21 -10.80 -0.84
CA LYS A 185 8.00 -10.17 -1.88
C LYS A 185 9.46 -10.54 -1.79
N GLU A 186 10.08 -10.65 -2.95
CA GLU A 186 11.52 -10.68 -3.12
C GLU A 186 12.03 -9.41 -3.81
N LEU A 187 13.18 -8.96 -3.36
CA LEU A 187 13.99 -7.98 -4.06
C LEU A 187 15.09 -8.74 -4.80
N ILE A 188 15.06 -8.71 -6.13
CA ILE A 188 15.96 -9.46 -6.99
C ILE A 188 16.92 -8.48 -7.66
N GLY A 189 18.21 -8.56 -7.34
CA GLY A 189 19.27 -7.72 -7.90
C GLY A 189 19.52 -8.07 -9.36
N LEU A 190 19.53 -7.04 -10.21
CA LEU A 190 19.83 -7.10 -11.64
C LEU A 190 20.54 -5.80 -12.04
N SER A 191 21.44 -5.85 -13.01
CA SER A 191 22.06 -4.62 -13.50
C SER A 191 21.04 -3.68 -14.15
N PRO A 192 21.24 -2.34 -14.06
CA PRO A 192 20.37 -1.36 -14.69
C PRO A 192 20.13 -1.64 -16.19
N ALA A 193 21.17 -2.01 -16.92
CA ALA A 193 21.10 -2.33 -18.35
C ALA A 193 20.18 -3.53 -18.64
N LEU A 194 20.27 -4.61 -17.84
CA LEU A 194 19.36 -5.77 -17.97
C LEU A 194 17.90 -5.40 -17.66
N ILE A 195 17.67 -4.53 -16.68
CA ILE A 195 16.33 -4.06 -16.36
C ILE A 195 15.77 -3.24 -17.54
N GLU A 196 16.54 -2.30 -18.04
CA GLU A 196 16.14 -1.45 -19.17
C GLU A 196 15.87 -2.27 -20.42
N GLU A 197 16.72 -3.24 -20.74
CA GLU A 197 16.55 -4.16 -21.87
C GLU A 197 15.30 -5.05 -21.72
N ARG A 198 15.19 -5.77 -20.60
CA ARG A 198 14.12 -6.77 -20.40
C ARG A 198 12.74 -6.16 -20.26
N PHE A 199 12.65 -4.94 -19.71
CA PHE A 199 11.38 -4.24 -19.52
C PHE A 199 11.12 -3.20 -20.61
N ASN A 200 12.02 -3.07 -21.61
CA ASN A 200 11.94 -2.08 -22.68
C ASN A 200 11.70 -0.67 -22.13
N LEU A 201 12.66 -0.20 -21.35
CA LEU A 201 12.67 1.09 -20.66
C LEU A 201 13.87 1.91 -21.14
N ALA A 202 13.70 3.23 -21.24
CA ALA A 202 14.82 4.13 -21.33
C ALA A 202 15.51 4.28 -19.95
N SER A 203 16.70 4.89 -19.94
CA SER A 203 17.42 5.14 -18.70
C SER A 203 16.55 5.93 -17.71
N HIS A 204 16.53 5.49 -16.45
CA HIS A 204 15.72 6.04 -15.35
C HIS A 204 14.19 5.87 -15.46
N GLU A 205 13.68 5.32 -16.56
CA GLU A 205 12.27 4.94 -16.65
C GLU A 205 12.01 3.67 -15.86
N GLY A 206 10.76 3.54 -15.38
CA GLY A 206 10.31 2.43 -14.56
C GLY A 206 9.00 1.82 -15.04
N ALA A 207 8.84 0.54 -14.74
CA ALA A 207 7.62 -0.21 -14.97
C ALA A 207 6.94 -0.59 -13.65
N ALA A 208 5.61 -0.47 -13.64
CA ALA A 208 4.72 -1.03 -12.62
C ALA A 208 3.81 -2.06 -13.29
N TRP A 209 3.79 -3.28 -12.77
CA TRP A 209 3.09 -4.39 -13.40
C TRP A 209 2.26 -5.16 -12.35
N LEU A 210 0.96 -5.30 -12.60
CA LEU A 210 0.03 -6.06 -11.77
C LEU A 210 -0.44 -7.32 -12.48
N PHE A 211 -0.71 -8.37 -11.72
CA PHE A 211 -1.08 -9.68 -12.26
C PHE A 211 -2.28 -10.24 -11.49
N ALA A 212 -3.26 -10.76 -12.21
CA ALA A 212 -4.37 -11.52 -11.66
C ALA A 212 -4.36 -12.95 -12.17
N GLY A 213 -4.78 -13.91 -11.35
CA GLY A 213 -4.90 -15.31 -11.70
C GLY A 213 -3.87 -16.22 -11.03
N ALA A 214 -3.01 -16.88 -11.80
CA ALA A 214 -2.05 -17.87 -11.32
C ALA A 214 -1.17 -17.42 -10.13
N PRO A 215 -0.71 -16.15 -9.98
CA PRO A 215 0.17 -15.78 -8.88
C PRO A 215 -0.41 -16.04 -7.50
N SER A 216 -1.71 -15.80 -7.29
CA SER A 216 -2.39 -16.07 -6.02
C SER A 216 -3.09 -17.43 -5.98
N ASN A 217 -2.77 -18.33 -6.91
CA ASN A 217 -3.39 -19.66 -7.03
C ASN A 217 -4.94 -19.61 -7.10
N GLY A 218 -5.47 -18.55 -7.73
CA GLY A 218 -6.91 -18.31 -7.86
C GLY A 218 -7.61 -17.75 -6.64
N LEU A 219 -6.88 -17.47 -5.56
CA LEU A 219 -7.42 -16.77 -4.39
C LEU A 219 -7.53 -15.26 -4.66
N MET A 220 -8.32 -14.55 -3.84
CA MET A 220 -8.33 -13.09 -3.85
C MET A 220 -6.90 -12.58 -3.67
N GLY A 221 -6.46 -11.67 -4.54
CA GLY A 221 -5.10 -11.14 -4.52
C GLY A 221 -4.50 -11.03 -5.93
N GLY A 222 -3.22 -11.35 -6.05
CA GLY A 222 -2.51 -11.29 -7.32
C GLY A 222 -1.04 -10.96 -7.16
N GLY A 223 -0.31 -10.90 -8.28
CA GLY A 223 1.10 -10.57 -8.32
C GLY A 223 1.35 -9.09 -8.57
N PHE A 224 2.54 -8.65 -8.24
CA PHE A 224 3.06 -7.34 -8.63
C PHE A 224 4.54 -7.41 -8.95
N LEU A 225 4.98 -6.51 -9.84
CA LEU A 225 6.38 -6.33 -10.19
C LEU A 225 6.66 -4.83 -10.37
N TYR A 226 7.72 -4.35 -9.71
CA TYR A 226 8.21 -2.98 -9.88
C TYR A 226 9.69 -3.02 -10.21
N THR A 227 10.10 -2.27 -11.25
CA THR A 227 11.53 -2.11 -11.57
C THR A 227 12.14 -1.00 -10.71
N ASN A 228 13.25 -1.31 -10.06
CA ASN A 228 14.06 -0.36 -9.31
C ASN A 228 15.31 -0.01 -10.12
N ARG A 229 16.23 0.77 -9.56
CA ARG A 229 17.46 1.20 -10.24
C ARG A 229 18.32 0.00 -10.62
N ASP A 230 18.57 -0.89 -9.66
CA ASP A 230 19.47 -2.04 -9.75
C ASP A 230 18.83 -3.34 -9.22
N SER A 231 17.52 -3.39 -9.19
CA SER A 231 16.77 -4.55 -8.73
C SER A 231 15.34 -4.54 -9.27
N VAL A 232 14.66 -5.68 -9.09
CA VAL A 232 13.23 -5.84 -9.35
C VAL A 232 12.55 -6.27 -8.06
N SER A 233 11.49 -5.59 -7.68
CA SER A 233 10.59 -6.01 -6.61
C SER A 233 9.52 -6.91 -7.20
N LEU A 234 9.53 -8.20 -6.91
CA LEU A 234 8.55 -9.18 -7.35
C LEU A 234 7.82 -9.77 -6.14
N GLY A 235 6.52 -9.78 -6.17
CA GLY A 235 5.74 -10.31 -5.04
C GLY A 235 4.30 -10.63 -5.41
N LEU A 236 3.59 -11.12 -4.42
CA LEU A 236 2.16 -11.40 -4.52
C LEU A 236 1.45 -11.06 -3.21
N LEU A 237 0.13 -10.90 -3.31
CA LEU A 237 -0.77 -10.75 -2.17
C LEU A 237 -1.83 -11.87 -2.23
N CYS A 238 -2.24 -12.34 -1.04
CA CYS A 238 -3.36 -13.25 -0.85
C CYS A 238 -4.26 -12.78 0.29
N GLY A 239 -5.57 -12.77 0.07
CA GLY A 239 -6.55 -12.49 1.10
C GLY A 239 -6.46 -13.48 2.26
N LEU A 240 -6.40 -12.98 3.50
CA LEU A 240 -6.30 -13.86 4.69
C LEU A 240 -7.56 -14.68 4.91
N GLY A 241 -8.74 -14.19 4.48
CA GLY A 241 -9.99 -14.94 4.57
C GLY A 241 -9.97 -16.26 3.79
N ASP A 242 -9.25 -16.29 2.68
CA ASP A 242 -9.21 -17.44 1.76
C ASP A 242 -8.00 -18.34 2.00
N ILE A 243 -6.97 -17.86 2.69
CA ILE A 243 -5.68 -18.55 2.81
C ILE A 243 -5.78 -19.91 3.51
N ALA A 244 -6.76 -20.07 4.39
CA ALA A 244 -7.04 -21.34 5.06
C ALA A 244 -7.49 -22.45 4.08
N HIS A 245 -7.99 -22.07 2.91
CA HIS A 245 -8.43 -22.97 1.84
C HIS A 245 -7.39 -23.11 0.72
N ALA A 246 -6.22 -22.46 0.87
CA ALA A 246 -5.16 -22.52 -0.12
C ALA A 246 -4.57 -23.94 -0.22
N THR A 247 -4.34 -24.40 -1.44
CA THR A 247 -3.69 -25.68 -1.71
C THR A 247 -2.17 -25.60 -1.67
N LYS A 248 -1.62 -24.36 -1.68
CA LYS A 248 -0.19 -24.04 -1.61
C LYS A 248 0.08 -23.01 -0.54
N SER A 249 1.23 -23.06 0.08
CA SER A 249 1.68 -21.98 0.96
C SER A 249 2.02 -20.71 0.15
N VAL A 250 1.92 -19.54 0.79
CA VAL A 250 2.22 -18.26 0.13
C VAL A 250 3.65 -18.19 -0.41
N PRO A 251 4.69 -18.67 0.30
CA PRO A 251 6.03 -18.79 -0.27
C PRO A 251 6.09 -19.70 -1.50
N GLN A 252 5.35 -20.84 -1.52
CA GLN A 252 5.31 -21.71 -2.69
C GLN A 252 4.65 -21.02 -3.89
N MET A 253 3.58 -20.25 -3.66
CA MET A 253 2.95 -19.45 -4.72
C MET A 253 3.94 -18.44 -5.33
N LEU A 254 4.80 -17.82 -4.51
CA LEU A 254 5.84 -16.92 -5.00
C LEU A 254 6.89 -17.66 -5.86
N GLU A 255 7.32 -18.85 -5.44
CA GLU A 255 8.24 -19.66 -6.23
C GLU A 255 7.62 -20.06 -7.58
N ASP A 256 6.35 -20.48 -7.58
CA ASP A 256 5.63 -20.82 -8.81
C ASP A 256 5.49 -19.60 -9.73
N PHE A 257 5.20 -18.42 -9.15
CA PHE A 257 5.12 -17.17 -9.90
C PHE A 257 6.46 -16.78 -10.53
N LYS A 258 7.57 -16.98 -9.84
CA LYS A 258 8.93 -16.76 -10.37
C LYS A 258 9.25 -17.70 -11.55
N GLN A 259 8.73 -18.93 -11.52
CA GLN A 259 8.95 -19.93 -12.58
C GLN A 259 7.98 -19.78 -13.77
N HIS A 260 6.95 -18.93 -13.66
CA HIS A 260 6.01 -18.69 -14.73
C HIS A 260 6.73 -18.26 -16.04
N PRO A 261 6.37 -18.82 -17.24
CA PRO A 261 7.06 -18.55 -18.51
C PRO A 261 7.19 -17.05 -18.86
N ALA A 262 6.20 -16.23 -18.47
CA ALA A 262 6.24 -14.78 -18.70
C ALA A 262 7.09 -14.01 -17.69
N ILE A 263 7.48 -14.61 -16.56
CA ILE A 263 8.20 -13.93 -15.48
C ILE A 263 9.66 -14.38 -15.41
N ARG A 264 9.90 -15.70 -15.48
CA ARG A 264 11.24 -16.28 -15.37
C ARG A 264 12.30 -15.58 -16.24
N PRO A 265 12.07 -15.27 -17.52
CA PRO A 265 13.07 -14.60 -18.35
C PRO A 265 13.42 -13.19 -17.86
N LEU A 266 12.47 -12.50 -17.20
CA LEU A 266 12.66 -11.14 -16.71
C LEU A 266 13.60 -11.06 -15.49
N ILE A 267 13.64 -12.14 -14.69
CA ILE A 267 14.42 -12.19 -13.43
C ILE A 267 15.61 -13.14 -13.51
N GLN A 268 15.77 -13.88 -14.62
CA GLN A 268 16.83 -14.87 -14.79
C GLN A 268 18.22 -14.25 -14.57
N GLY A 269 19.08 -14.94 -13.78
CA GLY A 269 20.43 -14.49 -13.44
C GLY A 269 20.46 -13.39 -12.38
N GLY A 270 19.31 -13.01 -11.81
CA GLY A 270 19.24 -12.10 -10.69
C GLY A 270 19.65 -12.78 -9.37
N THR A 271 20.08 -11.97 -8.41
CA THR A 271 20.46 -12.40 -7.06
C THR A 271 19.38 -11.99 -6.07
N LEU A 272 18.95 -12.91 -5.21
CA LEU A 272 18.03 -12.57 -4.12
C LEU A 272 18.74 -11.66 -3.11
N LEU A 273 18.23 -10.44 -2.95
CA LEU A 273 18.76 -9.43 -2.02
C LEU A 273 17.95 -9.39 -0.71
N GLU A 274 16.64 -9.56 -0.79
CA GLU A 274 15.74 -9.47 0.35
C GLU A 274 14.49 -10.31 0.11
N TYR A 275 14.02 -10.99 1.14
CA TYR A 275 12.68 -11.57 1.22
C TYR A 275 11.93 -10.92 2.38
N SER A 276 10.71 -10.50 2.15
CA SER A 276 9.88 -9.87 3.17
C SER A 276 8.41 -10.26 3.05
N ALA A 277 7.72 -10.24 4.18
CA ALA A 277 6.29 -10.51 4.27
C ALA A 277 5.63 -9.45 5.17
N HIS A 278 4.44 -9.00 4.77
CA HIS A 278 3.70 -7.98 5.52
C HIS A 278 2.20 -8.13 5.30
N MET A 279 1.41 -7.79 6.32
CA MET A 279 -0.04 -7.63 6.14
C MET A 279 -0.36 -6.27 5.55
N VAL A 280 -1.44 -6.21 4.77
CA VAL A 280 -2.00 -4.98 4.22
C VAL A 280 -3.50 -4.91 4.49
N PRO A 281 -4.08 -3.72 4.75
CA PRO A 281 -5.51 -3.56 4.92
C PRO A 281 -6.21 -3.55 3.55
N GLU A 282 -7.25 -4.37 3.38
CA GLU A 282 -8.02 -4.53 2.14
C GLU A 282 -9.53 -4.29 2.34
N GLY A 283 -9.98 -4.06 3.58
CA GLY A 283 -11.42 -3.91 3.88
C GLY A 283 -12.01 -2.55 3.51
N GLY A 284 -11.20 -1.62 3.01
CA GLY A 284 -11.65 -0.30 2.63
C GLY A 284 -12.29 0.46 3.81
N ILE A 285 -13.32 1.28 3.51
CA ILE A 285 -13.94 2.14 4.53
C ILE A 285 -14.64 1.33 5.65
N ALA A 286 -15.01 0.08 5.40
CA ALA A 286 -15.70 -0.77 6.40
C ALA A 286 -14.81 -1.15 7.60
N MET A 287 -13.48 -1.15 7.42
CA MET A 287 -12.53 -1.44 8.49
C MET A 287 -11.95 -0.17 9.16
N MET A 288 -12.35 1.01 8.70
CA MET A 288 -11.78 2.26 9.21
C MET A 288 -12.11 2.43 10.70
N PRO A 289 -11.11 2.75 11.54
CA PRO A 289 -11.31 3.01 12.96
C PRO A 289 -11.99 4.37 13.21
N GLU A 290 -12.32 4.62 14.46
CA GLU A 290 -12.48 5.98 14.93
C GLU A 290 -11.14 6.70 14.79
N LEU A 291 -11.10 7.75 13.95
CA LEU A 291 -9.83 8.37 13.50
C LEU A 291 -9.17 9.22 14.58
N ALA A 292 -9.94 9.74 15.55
CA ALA A 292 -9.46 10.60 16.62
C ALA A 292 -10.33 10.47 17.86
N ASN A 293 -9.70 10.54 19.03
CA ASN A 293 -10.35 10.63 20.33
C ASN A 293 -9.55 11.59 21.22
N ASP A 294 -9.93 11.76 22.49
CA ASP A 294 -9.24 12.69 23.42
C ASP A 294 -7.73 12.37 23.51
N GLY A 295 -6.90 13.28 23.03
CA GLY A 295 -5.45 13.17 23.04
C GLY A 295 -4.83 12.19 22.03
N VAL A 296 -5.57 11.63 21.07
CA VAL A 296 -5.03 10.64 20.14
C VAL A 296 -5.63 10.73 18.74
N MET A 297 -4.79 10.48 17.71
CA MET A 297 -5.22 10.30 16.31
C MET A 297 -4.53 9.09 15.68
N ILE A 298 -5.22 8.42 14.73
CA ILE A 298 -4.71 7.24 14.01
C ILE A 298 -4.50 7.60 12.54
N VAL A 299 -3.33 7.23 11.96
CA VAL A 299 -2.95 7.60 10.59
C VAL A 299 -2.44 6.40 9.77
N GLY A 300 -2.44 6.51 8.45
CA GLY A 300 -1.89 5.52 7.54
C GLY A 300 -2.63 4.17 7.58
N ASP A 301 -1.88 3.08 7.49
CA ASP A 301 -2.42 1.72 7.50
C ASP A 301 -3.12 1.37 8.83
N ALA A 302 -2.72 1.98 9.94
CA ALA A 302 -3.39 1.84 11.23
C ALA A 302 -4.83 2.40 11.16
N ALA A 303 -5.06 3.40 10.32
CA ALA A 303 -6.39 3.94 10.01
C ALA A 303 -7.10 3.19 8.87
N GLY A 304 -6.56 2.08 8.37
CA GLY A 304 -7.14 1.31 7.26
C GLY A 304 -7.08 2.04 5.91
N LEU A 305 -6.19 3.02 5.75
CA LEU A 305 -6.11 3.86 4.55
C LEU A 305 -5.28 3.19 3.45
N CYS A 306 -5.89 2.20 2.82
CA CYS A 306 -5.40 1.55 1.62
C CYS A 306 -6.55 1.43 0.61
N LEU A 307 -6.26 1.61 -0.66
CA LEU A 307 -7.25 1.53 -1.74
C LEU A 307 -6.68 0.69 -2.89
N ASN A 308 -7.23 -0.50 -3.07
CA ASN A 308 -6.91 -1.41 -4.16
C ASN A 308 -8.04 -1.38 -5.20
N LEU A 309 -7.77 -0.80 -6.38
CA LEU A 309 -8.73 -0.71 -7.48
C LEU A 309 -8.58 -1.85 -8.50
N GLY A 310 -7.69 -2.81 -8.25
CA GLY A 310 -7.35 -3.87 -9.21
C GLY A 310 -6.37 -3.42 -10.31
N TYR A 311 -6.44 -2.16 -10.73
CA TYR A 311 -5.53 -1.56 -11.71
C TYR A 311 -4.58 -0.52 -11.10
N THR A 312 -4.86 -0.03 -9.93
CA THR A 312 -3.95 0.77 -9.09
C THR A 312 -4.10 0.36 -7.64
N VAL A 313 -2.98 0.37 -6.90
CA VAL A 313 -2.95 0.15 -5.46
C VAL A 313 -2.34 1.38 -4.81
N ARG A 314 -3.08 2.01 -3.91
CA ARG A 314 -2.72 3.23 -3.21
C ARG A 314 -2.64 2.98 -1.70
N GLY A 315 -1.54 3.33 -1.09
CA GLY A 315 -1.31 3.23 0.36
C GLY A 315 -0.41 4.36 0.84
N MET A 316 0.81 4.47 0.30
CA MET A 316 1.78 5.48 0.75
C MET A 316 1.28 6.92 0.56
N ASP A 317 0.62 7.24 -0.55
CA ASP A 317 0.04 8.57 -0.78
C ASP A 317 -1.12 8.88 0.15
N LEU A 318 -1.95 7.88 0.49
CA LEU A 318 -3.02 8.02 1.49
C LEU A 318 -2.45 8.16 2.90
N ALA A 319 -1.39 7.41 3.21
CA ALA A 319 -0.66 7.53 4.48
C ALA A 319 -0.07 8.93 4.67
N ILE A 320 0.58 9.48 3.63
CA ILE A 320 1.13 10.85 3.63
C ILE A 320 0.01 11.88 3.80
N ALA A 321 -1.07 11.78 3.03
CA ALA A 321 -2.19 12.72 3.10
C ALA A 321 -2.88 12.69 4.47
N SER A 322 -2.99 11.50 5.09
CA SER A 322 -3.54 11.38 6.44
C SER A 322 -2.61 11.95 7.50
N ALA A 323 -1.32 11.70 7.38
CA ALA A 323 -0.30 12.23 8.28
C ALA A 323 -0.28 13.78 8.27
N GLN A 324 -0.32 14.38 7.06
CA GLN A 324 -0.41 15.83 6.90
C GLN A 324 -1.68 16.41 7.58
N ALA A 325 -2.83 15.75 7.35
CA ALA A 325 -4.10 16.19 7.92
C ALA A 325 -4.11 16.09 9.47
N ALA A 326 -3.56 15.00 10.02
CA ALA A 326 -3.43 14.81 11.46
C ALA A 326 -2.44 15.81 12.07
N ALA A 327 -1.28 16.01 11.45
CA ALA A 327 -0.28 16.98 11.90
C ALA A 327 -0.82 18.40 11.92
N GLN A 328 -1.52 18.85 10.87
CA GLN A 328 -2.14 20.17 10.86
C GLN A 328 -3.19 20.31 11.96
N THR A 329 -3.97 19.24 12.20
CA THR A 329 -4.97 19.24 13.30
C THR A 329 -4.29 19.33 14.67
N ALA A 330 -3.14 18.65 14.87
CA ALA A 330 -2.36 18.75 16.10
C ALA A 330 -1.79 20.16 16.32
N ILE A 331 -1.27 20.81 15.27
CA ILE A 331 -0.80 22.20 15.29
C ILE A 331 -1.93 23.14 15.71
N ASP A 332 -3.10 23.01 15.10
CA ASP A 332 -4.27 23.81 15.41
C ASP A 332 -4.78 23.56 16.85
N ALA A 333 -4.74 22.29 17.32
CA ALA A 333 -5.11 21.91 18.67
C ALA A 333 -4.15 22.52 19.70
N LYS A 334 -2.83 22.50 19.43
CA LYS A 334 -1.83 23.16 20.27
C LYS A 334 -2.06 24.67 20.38
N ALA A 335 -2.35 25.34 19.27
CA ALA A 335 -2.63 26.77 19.26
C ALA A 335 -3.86 27.14 20.13
N ARG A 336 -4.84 26.24 20.22
CA ARG A 336 -6.03 26.38 21.05
C ARG A 336 -5.88 25.84 22.47
N GLN A 337 -4.79 25.12 22.78
CA GLN A 337 -4.62 24.32 24.00
C GLN A 337 -5.79 23.37 24.28
N ASP A 338 -6.40 22.83 23.22
CA ASP A 338 -7.54 21.92 23.28
C ASP A 338 -7.27 20.67 22.44
N PHE A 339 -7.04 19.56 23.13
CA PHE A 339 -6.76 18.25 22.55
C PHE A 339 -7.93 17.26 22.77
N SER A 340 -9.13 17.78 22.99
CA SER A 340 -10.34 16.98 23.09
C SER A 340 -10.72 16.33 21.75
N ALA A 341 -11.49 15.26 21.80
CA ALA A 341 -12.06 14.60 20.62
C ALA A 341 -12.80 15.60 19.71
N ALA A 342 -13.51 16.58 20.30
CA ALA A 342 -14.20 17.63 19.54
C ALA A 342 -13.24 18.51 18.74
N SER A 343 -12.13 18.92 19.34
CA SER A 343 -11.08 19.67 18.67
C SER A 343 -10.40 18.83 17.57
N LEU A 344 -10.03 17.58 17.90
CA LEU A 344 -9.35 16.65 17.00
C LEU A 344 -10.24 16.11 15.87
N ALA A 345 -11.57 16.26 15.93
CA ALA A 345 -12.47 15.98 14.81
C ALA A 345 -12.15 16.79 13.54
N GLY A 346 -11.31 17.83 13.65
CA GLY A 346 -10.70 18.54 12.52
C GLY A 346 -9.99 17.61 11.55
N TYR A 347 -9.34 16.57 12.03
CA TYR A 347 -8.64 15.57 11.23
C TYR A 347 -9.57 14.88 10.22
N LYS A 348 -10.74 14.40 10.67
CA LYS A 348 -11.72 13.78 9.77
C LYS A 348 -12.20 14.76 8.70
N ARG A 349 -12.47 16.03 9.08
CA ARG A 349 -12.86 17.08 8.13
C ARG A 349 -11.76 17.37 7.10
N ALA A 350 -10.49 17.35 7.52
CA ALA A 350 -9.35 17.51 6.61
C ALA A 350 -9.25 16.34 5.60
N LEU A 351 -9.49 15.09 6.04
CA LEU A 351 -9.54 13.92 5.14
C LEU A 351 -10.72 13.95 4.16
N GLU A 352 -11.83 14.56 4.52
CA GLU A 352 -12.92 14.86 3.59
C GLU A 352 -12.48 15.87 2.52
N LYS A 353 -11.89 16.96 2.97
CA LYS A 353 -11.48 18.08 2.14
C LYS A 353 -10.39 17.68 1.13
N ASN A 354 -9.40 16.90 1.54
CA ASN A 354 -8.31 16.44 0.67
C ASN A 354 -8.69 15.25 -0.24
N GLY A 355 -9.91 14.73 -0.12
CA GLY A 355 -10.47 13.70 -0.99
C GLY A 355 -10.23 12.26 -0.53
N VAL A 356 -9.43 12.00 0.49
CA VAL A 356 -9.12 10.64 0.98
C VAL A 356 -10.42 9.90 1.34
N LEU A 357 -11.26 10.48 2.21
CA LEU A 357 -12.51 9.82 2.61
C LEU A 357 -13.55 9.79 1.49
N ARG A 358 -13.51 10.72 0.55
CA ARG A 358 -14.36 10.69 -0.63
C ARG A 358 -14.03 9.48 -1.49
N ASP A 359 -12.75 9.23 -1.80
CA ASP A 359 -12.31 8.08 -2.58
C ASP A 359 -12.66 6.78 -1.86
N MET A 360 -12.36 6.67 -0.56
CA MET A 360 -12.70 5.48 0.26
C MET A 360 -14.20 5.16 0.24
N ARG A 361 -15.08 6.17 0.26
CA ARG A 361 -16.53 5.95 0.18
C ARG A 361 -17.00 5.64 -1.23
N HIS A 362 -16.40 6.29 -2.23
CA HIS A 362 -16.74 6.03 -3.62
C HIS A 362 -16.54 4.55 -3.95
N PHE A 363 -15.41 4.03 -3.58
CA PHE A 363 -15.03 2.63 -3.83
C PHE A 363 -15.43 1.64 -2.72
N ARG A 364 -16.39 1.98 -1.85
CA ARG A 364 -16.79 1.13 -0.71
C ARG A 364 -17.30 -0.27 -1.05
N LYS A 365 -17.74 -0.49 -2.29
CA LYS A 365 -18.23 -1.80 -2.76
C LYS A 365 -17.11 -2.68 -3.34
N LEU A 366 -15.94 -2.10 -3.57
CA LEU A 366 -14.86 -2.78 -4.25
C LEU A 366 -14.29 -3.98 -3.46
N PRO A 367 -14.10 -3.92 -2.13
CA PRO A 367 -13.69 -5.11 -1.38
C PRO A 367 -14.62 -6.31 -1.61
N GLY A 368 -15.94 -6.11 -1.57
CA GLY A 368 -16.90 -7.19 -1.85
C GLY A 368 -16.95 -7.63 -3.32
N LEU A 369 -16.51 -6.81 -4.28
CA LEU A 369 -16.29 -7.25 -5.66
C LEU A 369 -15.07 -8.16 -5.75
N MET A 370 -13.98 -7.80 -5.08
CA MET A 370 -12.72 -8.55 -5.07
C MET A 370 -12.84 -9.93 -4.40
N GLU A 371 -13.85 -10.15 -3.58
CA GLU A 371 -14.18 -11.48 -3.04
C GLU A 371 -14.75 -12.45 -4.09
N ASN A 372 -15.05 -11.98 -5.31
CA ASN A 372 -15.54 -12.85 -6.38
C ASN A 372 -14.40 -13.72 -6.96
N PRO A 373 -14.40 -15.06 -6.72
CA PRO A 373 -13.28 -15.90 -7.14
C PRO A 373 -13.09 -15.96 -8.66
N ARG A 374 -14.15 -15.69 -9.46
CA ARG A 374 -14.05 -15.67 -10.92
C ARG A 374 -13.09 -14.62 -11.45
N LEU A 375 -12.84 -13.54 -10.69
CA LEU A 375 -11.85 -12.52 -11.06
C LEU A 375 -10.43 -13.09 -11.10
N PHE A 376 -10.16 -14.12 -10.30
CA PHE A 376 -8.83 -14.70 -10.15
C PHE A 376 -8.70 -16.10 -10.78
N THR A 377 -9.80 -16.69 -11.26
CA THR A 377 -9.83 -18.04 -11.84
C THR A 377 -10.37 -18.03 -13.27
N GLU A 378 -11.66 -17.79 -13.46
CA GLU A 378 -12.35 -17.98 -14.72
C GLU A 378 -12.05 -16.88 -15.75
N TYR A 379 -11.99 -15.60 -15.31
CA TYR A 379 -11.73 -14.50 -16.24
C TYR A 379 -10.30 -14.47 -16.79
N PRO A 380 -9.23 -14.72 -16.01
CA PRO A 380 -7.90 -14.92 -16.58
C PRO A 380 -7.86 -16.03 -17.61
N ARG A 381 -8.47 -17.19 -17.34
CA ARG A 381 -8.56 -18.32 -18.29
C ARG A 381 -9.38 -17.98 -19.52
N MET A 382 -10.51 -17.29 -19.36
CA MET A 382 -11.31 -16.87 -20.50
C MET A 382 -10.51 -15.94 -21.43
N ALA A 383 -9.82 -14.95 -20.87
CA ALA A 383 -8.98 -14.04 -21.65
C ALA A 383 -7.87 -14.80 -22.40
N ALA A 384 -7.15 -15.68 -21.70
CA ALA A 384 -6.10 -16.48 -22.29
C ALA A 384 -6.60 -17.40 -23.40
N ASN A 385 -7.74 -18.07 -23.19
CA ASN A 385 -8.32 -18.98 -24.19
C ASN A 385 -8.82 -18.23 -25.43
N ILE A 386 -9.48 -17.06 -25.26
CA ILE A 386 -9.92 -16.24 -26.40
C ILE A 386 -8.70 -15.81 -27.23
N VAL A 387 -7.67 -15.27 -26.58
CA VAL A 387 -6.47 -14.79 -27.28
C VAL A 387 -5.69 -15.96 -27.89
N GLY A 388 -5.61 -17.11 -27.20
CA GLY A 388 -5.01 -18.33 -27.71
C GLY A 388 -5.67 -18.81 -28.97
N ASP A 389 -7.02 -18.91 -29.02
CA ASP A 389 -7.78 -19.30 -30.22
C ASP A 389 -7.55 -18.31 -31.39
N LEU A 390 -7.40 -16.98 -31.07
CA LEU A 390 -7.17 -15.99 -32.12
C LEU A 390 -5.80 -16.09 -32.78
N PHE A 391 -4.79 -16.55 -32.05
CA PHE A 391 -3.42 -16.67 -32.55
C PHE A 391 -3.05 -18.10 -32.99
N THR A 392 -3.98 -19.07 -32.85
CA THR A 392 -3.75 -20.45 -33.32
C THR A 392 -4.28 -20.61 -34.75
N VAL A 393 -3.39 -21.02 -35.66
CA VAL A 393 -3.73 -21.33 -37.04
C VAL A 393 -3.45 -22.82 -37.26
N ASP A 394 -4.51 -23.64 -37.32
CA ASP A 394 -4.44 -25.10 -37.44
C ASP A 394 -4.68 -25.62 -38.86
N GLY A 395 -4.86 -24.71 -39.83
CA GLY A 395 -5.16 -25.06 -41.25
C GLY A 395 -6.66 -25.26 -41.52
N GLY A 396 -7.50 -25.23 -40.51
CA GLY A 396 -8.97 -25.26 -40.65
C GLY A 396 -9.58 -23.87 -40.92
N PRO A 397 -10.91 -23.82 -41.17
CA PRO A 397 -11.62 -22.53 -41.32
C PRO A 397 -11.59 -21.69 -40.06
N VAL A 398 -11.15 -20.43 -40.19
CA VAL A 398 -11.09 -19.47 -39.06
C VAL A 398 -12.51 -19.12 -38.55
N PRO A 399 -12.87 -19.36 -37.28
CA PRO A 399 -14.16 -19.02 -36.76
C PRO A 399 -14.33 -17.50 -36.63
N PRO A 400 -15.54 -16.93 -36.84
CA PRO A 400 -15.78 -15.51 -36.58
C PRO A 400 -15.49 -15.13 -35.10
N LEU A 401 -14.82 -13.99 -34.86
CA LEU A 401 -14.42 -13.52 -33.55
C LEU A 401 -15.56 -13.60 -32.51
N ARG A 402 -16.78 -13.14 -32.88
CA ARG A 402 -17.95 -13.23 -32.00
C ARG A 402 -18.29 -14.64 -31.55
N LYS A 403 -18.06 -15.68 -32.42
CA LYS A 403 -18.32 -17.07 -32.09
C LYS A 403 -17.30 -17.58 -31.08
N THR A 404 -16.02 -17.22 -31.25
CA THR A 404 -14.93 -17.51 -30.30
C THR A 404 -15.22 -16.89 -28.93
N ILE A 405 -15.50 -15.59 -28.86
CA ILE A 405 -15.82 -14.90 -27.61
C ILE A 405 -17.03 -15.54 -26.92
N LEU A 406 -18.14 -15.76 -27.65
CA LEU A 406 -19.34 -16.36 -27.09
C LEU A 406 -19.16 -17.79 -26.61
N SER A 407 -18.29 -18.58 -27.25
CA SER A 407 -18.00 -19.96 -26.85
C SER A 407 -17.36 -20.02 -25.47
N HIS A 408 -16.39 -19.12 -25.20
CA HIS A 408 -15.72 -19.02 -23.91
C HIS A 408 -16.61 -18.34 -22.84
N ALA A 409 -17.35 -17.29 -23.20
CA ALA A 409 -18.31 -16.64 -22.33
C ALA A 409 -19.41 -17.58 -21.82
N LYS A 410 -19.91 -18.50 -22.67
CA LYS A 410 -20.90 -19.51 -22.28
C LYS A 410 -20.35 -20.50 -21.23
N LYS A 411 -19.04 -20.78 -21.21
CA LYS A 411 -18.43 -21.68 -20.21
C LYS A 411 -18.52 -21.09 -18.79
N ILE A 412 -18.40 -19.75 -18.66
CA ILE A 412 -18.61 -19.04 -17.39
C ILE A 412 -20.10 -18.90 -17.06
N GLY A 413 -20.92 -18.83 -18.07
CA GLY A 413 -22.37 -18.56 -17.99
C GLY A 413 -22.66 -17.06 -18.18
N LEU A 414 -23.50 -16.76 -19.17
CA LEU A 414 -23.84 -15.38 -19.53
C LEU A 414 -24.49 -14.61 -18.39
N VAL A 415 -25.25 -15.30 -17.54
CA VAL A 415 -25.88 -14.70 -16.34
C VAL A 415 -24.83 -14.29 -15.30
N ASN A 416 -23.79 -15.11 -15.10
CA ASN A 416 -22.68 -14.78 -14.20
C ASN A 416 -21.91 -13.58 -14.74
N LEU A 417 -21.58 -13.55 -16.01
CA LEU A 417 -20.91 -12.42 -16.66
C LEU A 417 -21.71 -11.13 -16.55
N LEU A 418 -23.03 -11.19 -16.76
CA LEU A 418 -23.89 -10.01 -16.61
C LEU A 418 -23.92 -9.52 -15.16
N LYS A 419 -24.12 -10.43 -14.20
CA LYS A 419 -24.13 -10.09 -12.77
C LYS A 419 -22.80 -9.46 -12.32
N ASP A 420 -21.68 -10.07 -12.71
CA ASP A 420 -20.36 -9.60 -12.32
C ASP A 420 -20.03 -8.26 -13.03
N GLY A 421 -20.44 -8.11 -14.30
CA GLY A 421 -20.33 -6.86 -15.02
C GLY A 421 -21.10 -5.70 -14.34
N ILE A 422 -22.34 -5.96 -13.91
CA ILE A 422 -23.14 -4.97 -13.15
C ILE A 422 -22.49 -4.65 -11.80
N LYS A 423 -22.02 -5.69 -11.07
CA LYS A 423 -21.30 -5.47 -9.80
C LYS A 423 -20.04 -4.64 -10.02
N GLY A 424 -19.24 -4.95 -11.05
CA GLY A 424 -18.05 -4.19 -11.41
C GLY A 424 -18.38 -2.74 -11.76
N ALA A 425 -19.34 -2.49 -12.64
CA ALA A 425 -19.76 -1.15 -13.04
C ALA A 425 -20.32 -0.29 -11.88
N THR A 426 -20.82 -0.93 -10.81
CA THR A 426 -21.34 -0.23 -9.62
C THR A 426 -20.34 -0.11 -8.49
N ALA A 427 -19.20 -0.81 -8.56
CA ALA A 427 -18.14 -0.80 -7.55
C ALA A 427 -16.96 0.10 -7.96
N LEU A 428 -16.75 0.27 -9.26
CA LEU A 428 -15.76 1.16 -9.89
C LEU A 428 -16.40 2.48 -10.34
#